data_864d056896d2a7ee9424c1b7ddea7953
#
_entry.id   864d056896d2a7ee9424c1b7ddea7953
#
_cell.length_a   1.000
_cell.length_b   1.000
_cell.length_c   1.000
_cell.angle_alpha   90.00
_cell.angle_beta   90.00
_cell.angle_gamma   90.00
#
_symmetry.space_group_name_H-M   'P 1'
#
loop_
_entity.id
_entity.type
_entity.pdbx_description
1 polymer ?
#
loop_
_entity_poly.entity_id
_entity_poly.type
_entity_poly.pdbx_seq_one_letter_code
_entity_poly.pdbx_strand_id
1 'polypeptide(L)'
;MKNNWLVILLAVVLFSCQKEISVEVMQSEPDVYVAGYVADLSDGIPAYWKNGRLVLIDSAHYNFTPYYGLSGAGVNSIAVSGSNVYLAGYEVVLSPYRGEVYNGICWNNGMPVDLTGGLTPVYLASIIKSGNDIYVAGGGNGVAAYWKNGSPVDLTMGGGPSVSWATVTSMAVSGTDVYVAGYEENYGNYYVAKYWKNGNPVSLSDGTKNTYITSIAVAGNDVYVAGYEEEVSGMTVAKYWKNGNLVNLTGGSTYAEATSITVSGTDVYVAGYEYSGYVNGVATVTAAKYWKNGIPVNLTNGSKLAQARSIAVSGNDVYVAGYEEKTAGSYTYVAKYWKNGTPVILGDVSKYSESKAYAVFLVKK
;
A
#
# COMPACT_ATOMS: atom_id res chain seq x y z
N MET A 1 89.06 -37.32 -15.24
CA MET A 1 88.61 -36.56 -14.07
C MET A 1 87.50 -35.66 -14.54
N LYS A 2 86.23 -36.08 -14.29
CA LYS A 2 85.00 -35.33 -14.68
C LYS A 2 84.37 -34.87 -13.37
N ASN A 3 84.28 -33.58 -13.15
CA ASN A 3 83.60 -32.99 -12.00
C ASN A 3 82.12 -32.84 -12.36
N ASN A 4 81.27 -33.55 -11.60
CA ASN A 4 79.80 -33.33 -11.65
C ASN A 4 79.44 -32.26 -10.64
N TRP A 5 78.93 -31.16 -11.13
CA TRP A 5 78.27 -30.13 -10.32
C TRP A 5 76.78 -30.43 -10.19
N LEU A 6 76.35 -30.69 -8.99
CA LEU A 6 74.92 -30.90 -8.64
C LEU A 6 74.29 -29.51 -8.41
N VAL A 7 73.42 -29.10 -9.28
CA VAL A 7 72.63 -27.88 -9.12
C VAL A 7 71.35 -28.25 -8.36
N ILE A 8 71.25 -27.83 -7.10
CA ILE A 8 70.03 -27.95 -6.30
C ILE A 8 69.14 -26.74 -6.67
N LEU A 9 68.02 -27.01 -7.36
CA LEU A 9 66.97 -26.02 -7.65
C LEU A 9 66.07 -25.90 -6.41
N LEU A 10 66.17 -24.80 -5.69
CA LEU A 10 65.30 -24.46 -4.57
C LEU A 10 64.00 -23.87 -5.15
N ALA A 11 62.90 -24.64 -5.20
CA ALA A 11 61.59 -24.15 -5.57
C ALA A 11 61.02 -23.32 -4.39
N VAL A 12 61.01 -22.03 -4.50
CA VAL A 12 60.28 -21.14 -3.58
C VAL A 12 58.85 -21.10 -4.01
N VAL A 13 57.97 -21.82 -3.27
CA VAL A 13 56.51 -21.72 -3.44
C VAL A 13 56.03 -20.42 -2.78
N LEU A 14 55.81 -19.39 -3.56
CA LEU A 14 55.16 -18.16 -3.11
C LEU A 14 53.65 -18.47 -3.02
N PHE A 15 53.14 -18.69 -1.81
CA PHE A 15 51.73 -18.63 -1.53
C PHE A 15 51.28 -17.15 -1.63
N SER A 16 50.79 -16.74 -2.79
CA SER A 16 50.06 -15.49 -2.96
C SER A 16 48.70 -15.66 -2.30
N CYS A 17 48.54 -15.07 -1.12
CA CYS A 17 47.23 -14.89 -0.50
C CYS A 17 46.50 -13.81 -1.32
N GLN A 18 45.79 -14.20 -2.37
CA GLN A 18 44.82 -13.30 -3.03
C GLN A 18 43.66 -13.12 -2.06
N LYS A 19 43.70 -12.00 -1.36
CA LYS A 19 42.51 -11.47 -0.69
C LYS A 19 41.53 -11.13 -1.80
N GLU A 20 40.51 -11.96 -2.00
CA GLU A 20 39.36 -11.58 -2.85
C GLU A 20 38.80 -10.29 -2.24
N ILE A 21 39.04 -9.18 -2.94
CA ILE A 21 38.34 -7.94 -2.68
C ILE A 21 36.97 -8.15 -3.27
N SER A 22 36.00 -8.59 -2.45
CA SER A 22 34.60 -8.51 -2.79
C SER A 22 34.30 -7.01 -3.00
N VAL A 23 34.21 -6.58 -4.26
CA VAL A 23 33.65 -5.29 -4.60
C VAL A 23 32.16 -5.41 -4.26
N GLU A 24 31.77 -4.99 -3.06
CA GLU A 24 30.38 -4.70 -2.78
C GLU A 24 29.95 -3.63 -3.79
N VAL A 25 29.22 -4.05 -4.82
CA VAL A 25 28.53 -3.12 -5.69
C VAL A 25 27.51 -2.43 -4.79
N MET A 26 27.85 -1.21 -4.36
CA MET A 26 26.91 -0.37 -3.62
C MET A 26 25.70 -0.17 -4.54
N GLN A 27 24.63 -0.90 -4.29
CA GLN A 27 23.36 -0.64 -4.95
C GLN A 27 22.97 0.79 -4.61
N SER A 28 22.77 1.60 -5.66
CA SER A 28 22.28 2.95 -5.45
C SER A 28 20.92 2.92 -4.76
N GLU A 29 20.76 3.75 -3.75
CA GLU A 29 19.46 3.90 -3.04
C GLU A 29 18.36 4.19 -4.05
N PRO A 30 17.19 3.53 -3.94
CA PRO A 30 16.06 3.80 -4.81
C PRO A 30 15.51 5.20 -4.57
N ASP A 31 14.89 5.80 -5.57
CA ASP A 31 14.03 6.95 -5.33
C ASP A 31 12.76 6.47 -4.61
N VAL A 32 12.47 7.11 -3.48
CA VAL A 32 11.30 6.81 -2.63
C VAL A 32 10.19 7.80 -2.95
N TYR A 33 9.07 7.29 -3.41
CA TYR A 33 7.86 8.06 -3.63
C TYR A 33 6.82 7.64 -2.60
N VAL A 34 6.22 8.60 -1.92
CA VAL A 34 5.15 8.36 -0.94
C VAL A 34 3.97 9.24 -1.32
N ALA A 35 2.78 8.69 -1.38
CA ALA A 35 1.56 9.43 -1.73
C ALA A 35 0.59 9.52 -0.56
N GLY A 36 -0.20 10.59 -0.53
CA GLY A 36 -1.17 10.88 0.51
C GLY A 36 -1.77 12.27 0.38
N TYR A 37 -1.89 12.97 1.50
CA TYR A 37 -2.36 14.36 1.52
C TYR A 37 -1.67 15.17 2.62
N VAL A 38 -1.75 16.49 2.47
CA VAL A 38 -1.51 17.47 3.53
C VAL A 38 -2.79 18.29 3.73
N ALA A 39 -3.04 18.78 4.95
CA ALA A 39 -4.21 19.60 5.23
C ALA A 39 -3.82 20.86 5.99
N ASP A 40 -4.47 21.96 5.66
CA ASP A 40 -4.45 23.20 6.42
C ASP A 40 -5.87 23.53 6.86
N LEU A 41 -6.10 23.53 8.18
CA LEU A 41 -7.35 23.85 8.89
C LEU A 41 -8.57 22.95 8.60
N SER A 42 -8.87 22.52 7.38
CA SER A 42 -10.03 21.67 7.08
C SER A 42 -9.94 20.86 5.79
N ASP A 43 -9.19 21.35 4.78
CA ASP A 43 -9.23 20.76 3.45
C ASP A 43 -7.99 19.92 3.16
N GLY A 44 -8.20 18.65 2.75
CA GLY A 44 -7.14 17.77 2.29
C GLY A 44 -6.63 18.21 0.92
N ILE A 45 -5.33 18.45 0.80
CA ILE A 45 -4.64 18.74 -0.47
C ILE A 45 -3.92 17.49 -0.89
N PRO A 46 -4.26 16.88 -2.04
CA PRO A 46 -3.59 15.67 -2.52
C PRO A 46 -2.12 15.98 -2.79
N ALA A 47 -1.24 15.07 -2.39
CA ALA A 47 0.19 15.29 -2.46
C ALA A 47 0.96 13.98 -2.61
N TYR A 48 2.19 14.10 -3.08
CA TYR A 48 3.19 13.05 -2.91
C TYR A 48 4.54 13.63 -2.47
N TRP A 49 5.39 12.79 -1.92
CA TRP A 49 6.76 13.15 -1.56
C TRP A 49 7.73 12.30 -2.38
N LYS A 50 8.69 12.95 -3.01
CA LYS A 50 9.84 12.30 -3.65
C LYS A 50 11.08 12.50 -2.79
N ASN A 51 11.66 11.41 -2.26
CA ASN A 51 12.83 11.46 -1.36
C ASN A 51 12.63 12.46 -0.20
N GLY A 52 11.43 12.48 0.38
CA GLY A 52 11.06 13.39 1.46
C GLY A 52 10.65 14.81 1.03
N ARG A 53 10.85 15.19 -0.24
CA ARG A 53 10.44 16.50 -0.76
C ARG A 53 8.97 16.49 -1.18
N LEU A 54 8.16 17.35 -0.58
CA LEU A 54 6.74 17.52 -0.88
C LEU A 54 6.51 18.06 -2.29
N VAL A 55 5.57 17.45 -3.00
CA VAL A 55 4.99 17.90 -4.26
C VAL A 55 3.48 17.93 -4.10
N LEU A 56 2.91 19.13 -4.15
CA LEU A 56 1.46 19.30 -4.14
C LEU A 56 0.90 19.02 -5.53
N ILE A 57 -0.26 18.40 -5.56
CA ILE A 57 -1.02 18.22 -6.78
C ILE A 57 -1.89 19.44 -6.94
N ASP A 58 -1.69 20.14 -8.06
CA ASP A 58 -2.36 21.42 -8.29
C ASP A 58 -3.87 21.25 -8.38
N SER A 59 -4.57 21.85 -7.43
CA SER A 59 -6.03 21.93 -7.40
C SER A 59 -6.59 23.04 -8.33
N ALA A 60 -5.72 23.83 -8.97
CA ALA A 60 -6.14 24.97 -9.81
C ALA A 60 -6.90 24.54 -11.09
N HIS A 61 -6.86 23.26 -11.45
CA HIS A 61 -7.65 22.72 -12.57
C HIS A 61 -9.07 22.30 -12.18
N TYR A 62 -9.37 22.28 -10.89
CA TYR A 62 -10.74 22.11 -10.45
C TYR A 62 -11.44 23.46 -10.63
N ASN A 63 -12.45 23.53 -11.50
CA ASN A 63 -13.36 24.66 -11.58
C ASN A 63 -14.11 24.75 -10.23
N PHE A 64 -13.44 25.36 -9.23
CA PHE A 64 -14.09 25.75 -7.98
C PHE A 64 -15.17 26.74 -8.32
N THR A 65 -16.38 26.28 -8.53
CA THR A 65 -17.50 27.19 -8.46
C THR A 65 -17.65 27.57 -6.98
N PRO A 66 -17.67 28.84 -6.64
CA PRO A 66 -17.72 29.30 -5.24
C PRO A 66 -18.93 28.78 -4.44
N TYR A 67 -19.87 28.14 -5.11
CA TYR A 67 -21.08 27.57 -4.53
C TYR A 67 -20.94 26.13 -4.02
N TYR A 68 -19.88 25.37 -4.44
CA TYR A 68 -19.66 23.99 -4.06
C TYR A 68 -18.19 23.82 -3.68
N GLY A 69 -17.87 24.01 -2.39
CA GLY A 69 -16.53 23.81 -1.89
C GLY A 69 -16.06 22.35 -2.05
N LEU A 70 -14.79 22.12 -2.36
CA LEU A 70 -14.17 20.83 -2.08
C LEU A 70 -14.01 20.71 -0.57
N SER A 71 -14.49 19.61 0.01
CA SER A 71 -14.26 19.33 1.43
C SER A 71 -13.00 18.51 1.66
N GLY A 72 -12.25 18.21 0.58
CA GLY A 72 -10.96 17.52 0.65
C GLY A 72 -10.67 16.64 -0.58
N ALA A 73 -9.43 16.21 -0.70
CA ALA A 73 -9.00 15.22 -1.66
C ALA A 73 -7.84 14.41 -1.09
N GLY A 74 -7.65 13.19 -1.57
CA GLY A 74 -6.56 12.32 -1.11
C GLY A 74 -6.07 11.38 -2.19
N VAL A 75 -4.82 10.95 -2.04
CA VAL A 75 -4.20 9.94 -2.92
C VAL A 75 -4.10 8.63 -2.17
N ASN A 76 -4.66 7.57 -2.75
CA ASN A 76 -4.64 6.22 -2.19
C ASN A 76 -3.50 5.37 -2.76
N SER A 77 -3.11 5.62 -4.02
CA SER A 77 -2.14 4.77 -4.73
C SER A 77 -1.26 5.58 -5.67
N ILE A 78 -0.03 5.13 -5.84
CA ILE A 78 0.99 5.75 -6.70
C ILE A 78 1.70 4.69 -7.52
N ALA A 79 1.94 5.00 -8.80
CA ALA A 79 2.81 4.25 -9.69
C ALA A 79 3.76 5.22 -10.42
N VAL A 80 5.01 4.81 -10.64
CA VAL A 80 6.00 5.64 -11.32
C VAL A 80 6.63 4.85 -12.46
N SER A 81 6.75 5.48 -13.62
CA SER A 81 7.39 4.88 -14.77
C SER A 81 8.18 5.95 -15.54
N GLY A 82 9.51 5.79 -15.58
CA GLY A 82 10.40 6.83 -16.09
C GLY A 82 10.25 8.13 -15.31
N SER A 83 9.92 9.23 -15.99
CA SER A 83 9.66 10.54 -15.37
C SER A 83 8.19 10.75 -14.95
N ASN A 84 7.30 9.82 -15.34
CA ASN A 84 5.87 10.00 -15.10
C ASN A 84 5.45 9.45 -13.74
N VAL A 85 4.69 10.24 -12.98
CA VAL A 85 4.07 9.89 -11.71
C VAL A 85 2.57 9.81 -11.92
N TYR A 86 2.02 8.60 -11.75
CA TYR A 86 0.59 8.32 -11.85
C TYR A 86 0.02 8.14 -10.45
N LEU A 87 -1.11 8.77 -10.19
CA LEU A 87 -1.78 8.73 -8.90
C LEU A 87 -3.24 8.37 -9.09
N ALA A 88 -3.79 7.64 -8.14
CA ALA A 88 -5.23 7.39 -8.02
C ALA A 88 -5.71 7.72 -6.62
N GLY A 89 -6.90 8.28 -6.53
CA GLY A 89 -7.47 8.71 -5.27
C GLY A 89 -8.89 9.21 -5.42
N TYR A 90 -9.23 10.22 -4.67
CA TYR A 90 -10.56 10.79 -4.63
C TYR A 90 -10.53 12.31 -4.40
N GLU A 91 -11.57 12.96 -4.82
CA GLU A 91 -11.98 14.29 -4.40
C GLU A 91 -13.35 14.21 -3.73
N VAL A 92 -13.60 15.11 -2.79
CA VAL A 92 -14.90 15.23 -2.11
C VAL A 92 -15.55 16.52 -2.57
N VAL A 93 -16.68 16.39 -3.26
CA VAL A 93 -17.46 17.51 -3.77
C VAL A 93 -18.73 17.65 -2.93
N LEU A 94 -19.01 18.86 -2.47
CA LEU A 94 -20.25 19.17 -1.79
C LEU A 94 -21.40 19.27 -2.81
N SER A 95 -22.32 18.31 -2.78
CA SER A 95 -23.54 18.33 -3.59
C SER A 95 -24.68 19.02 -2.84
N PRO A 96 -25.42 19.97 -3.48
CA PRO A 96 -26.53 20.65 -2.83
C PRO A 96 -27.66 19.72 -2.38
N TYR A 97 -27.74 18.53 -2.99
CA TYR A 97 -28.85 17.59 -2.78
C TYR A 97 -28.44 16.30 -2.04
N ARG A 98 -27.13 16.01 -1.96
CA ARG A 98 -26.62 14.73 -1.44
C ARG A 98 -25.56 14.88 -0.35
N GLY A 99 -25.16 16.13 0.01
CA GLY A 99 -24.04 16.37 0.92
C GLY A 99 -22.70 16.07 0.25
N GLU A 100 -21.76 15.44 0.97
CA GLU A 100 -20.46 15.07 0.42
C GLU A 100 -20.58 13.92 -0.59
N VAL A 101 -20.00 14.10 -1.77
CA VAL A 101 -19.93 13.10 -2.83
C VAL A 101 -18.46 12.85 -3.15
N TYR A 102 -18.06 11.59 -3.09
CA TYR A 102 -16.71 11.14 -3.45
C TYR A 102 -16.66 10.86 -4.95
N ASN A 103 -15.68 11.47 -5.63
CA ASN A 103 -15.38 11.21 -7.03
C ASN A 103 -13.98 10.61 -7.13
N GLY A 104 -13.85 9.43 -7.73
CA GLY A 104 -12.57 8.83 -8.05
C GLY A 104 -11.85 9.64 -9.12
N ILE A 105 -10.57 9.92 -8.90
CA ILE A 105 -9.77 10.73 -9.81
C ILE A 105 -8.37 10.14 -9.95
N CYS A 106 -7.84 10.23 -11.16
CA CYS A 106 -6.44 9.91 -11.47
C CYS A 106 -5.69 11.16 -11.89
N TRP A 107 -4.38 11.18 -11.61
CA TRP A 107 -3.48 12.23 -12.07
C TRP A 107 -2.28 11.62 -12.77
N ASN A 108 -1.78 12.31 -13.80
CA ASN A 108 -0.49 12.07 -14.42
C ASN A 108 0.35 13.33 -14.30
N ASN A 109 1.47 13.27 -13.58
CA ASN A 109 2.34 14.42 -13.30
C ASN A 109 1.58 15.61 -12.72
N GLY A 110 0.62 15.35 -11.84
CA GLY A 110 -0.21 16.37 -11.20
C GLY A 110 -1.41 16.85 -12.01
N MET A 111 -1.51 16.49 -13.30
CA MET A 111 -2.66 16.84 -14.15
C MET A 111 -3.75 15.77 -14.04
N PRO A 112 -5.03 16.14 -13.83
CA PRO A 112 -6.12 15.18 -13.79
C PRO A 112 -6.30 14.49 -15.13
N VAL A 113 -6.57 13.17 -15.08
CA VAL A 113 -6.79 12.33 -16.26
C VAL A 113 -8.00 11.44 -15.99
N ASP A 114 -8.97 11.43 -16.91
CA ASP A 114 -10.05 10.48 -16.86
C ASP A 114 -9.56 9.09 -17.34
N LEU A 115 -9.39 8.19 -16.39
CA LEU A 115 -9.07 6.78 -16.64
C LEU A 115 -10.25 5.85 -16.33
N THR A 116 -11.44 6.42 -16.10
CA THR A 116 -12.66 5.68 -15.75
C THR A 116 -13.74 5.76 -16.82
N GLY A 117 -13.49 6.52 -17.91
CA GLY A 117 -14.45 6.68 -19.00
C GLY A 117 -15.72 7.46 -18.60
N GLY A 118 -15.59 8.41 -17.66
CA GLY A 118 -16.68 9.28 -17.20
C GLY A 118 -17.67 8.61 -16.25
N LEU A 119 -17.35 7.41 -15.71
CA LEU A 119 -18.21 6.77 -14.70
C LEU A 119 -18.04 7.47 -13.35
N THR A 120 -19.17 7.90 -12.75
CA THR A 120 -19.22 8.58 -11.45
C THR A 120 -20.39 8.05 -10.60
N PRO A 121 -20.34 8.13 -9.27
CA PRO A 121 -19.18 8.35 -8.41
C PRO A 121 -18.37 7.08 -8.25
N VAL A 122 -17.03 7.17 -8.33
CA VAL A 122 -16.12 6.04 -8.22
C VAL A 122 -15.04 6.34 -7.19
N TYR A 123 -14.87 5.43 -6.25
CA TYR A 123 -13.72 5.43 -5.35
C TYR A 123 -12.59 4.63 -6.01
N LEU A 124 -11.42 5.22 -6.16
CA LEU A 124 -10.25 4.57 -6.75
C LEU A 124 -9.27 4.15 -5.66
N ALA A 125 -9.00 2.86 -5.62
CA ALA A 125 -8.17 2.23 -4.58
C ALA A 125 -6.72 2.00 -5.04
N SER A 126 -6.50 1.69 -6.31
CA SER A 126 -5.19 1.25 -6.81
C SER A 126 -4.94 1.71 -8.24
N ILE A 127 -3.68 2.08 -8.54
CA ILE A 127 -3.18 2.35 -9.89
C ILE A 127 -1.87 1.60 -10.13
N ILE A 128 -1.75 0.97 -11.29
CA ILE A 128 -0.54 0.25 -11.71
C ILE A 128 -0.18 0.64 -13.14
N LYS A 129 1.11 0.89 -13.36
CA LYS A 129 1.71 1.01 -14.70
C LYS A 129 2.48 -0.27 -15.00
N SER A 130 2.05 -1.01 -16.01
CA SER A 130 2.71 -2.26 -16.45
C SER A 130 2.94 -2.22 -17.97
N GLY A 131 4.19 -2.25 -18.39
CA GLY A 131 4.54 -2.03 -19.80
C GLY A 131 3.98 -0.70 -20.32
N ASN A 132 3.18 -0.74 -21.39
CA ASN A 132 2.51 0.44 -21.96
C ASN A 132 1.13 0.68 -21.32
N ASP A 133 0.59 -0.26 -20.57
CA ASP A 133 -0.76 -0.22 -20.03
C ASP A 133 -0.82 0.45 -18.65
N ILE A 134 -1.91 1.19 -18.41
CA ILE A 134 -2.28 1.72 -17.11
C ILE A 134 -3.53 0.99 -16.66
N TYR A 135 -3.47 0.50 -15.43
CA TYR A 135 -4.59 -0.18 -14.77
C TYR A 135 -5.01 0.63 -13.57
N VAL A 136 -6.31 0.79 -13.39
CA VAL A 136 -6.90 1.45 -12.22
C VAL A 136 -7.98 0.53 -11.67
N ALA A 137 -8.04 0.35 -10.37
CA ALA A 137 -9.07 -0.46 -9.74
C ALA A 137 -9.82 0.35 -8.69
N GLY A 138 -11.12 0.09 -8.58
CA GLY A 138 -11.99 0.80 -7.65
C GLY A 138 -13.43 0.32 -7.72
N GLY A 139 -14.33 1.13 -7.22
CA GLY A 139 -15.74 0.82 -7.23
C GLY A 139 -16.57 1.99 -6.73
N GLY A 140 -17.88 1.78 -6.71
CA GLY A 140 -18.83 2.75 -6.19
C GLY A 140 -20.26 2.22 -6.36
N ASN A 141 -21.17 2.62 -5.46
CA ASN A 141 -22.56 2.17 -5.47
C ASN A 141 -22.75 0.64 -5.49
N GLY A 142 -21.84 -0.09 -4.82
CA GLY A 142 -21.88 -1.56 -4.77
C GLY A 142 -21.26 -2.28 -5.97
N VAL A 143 -20.70 -1.55 -6.94
CA VAL A 143 -20.03 -2.12 -8.12
C VAL A 143 -18.52 -2.12 -7.92
N ALA A 144 -17.88 -3.27 -8.11
CA ALA A 144 -16.45 -3.43 -8.18
C ALA A 144 -16.00 -3.52 -9.64
N ALA A 145 -14.95 -2.77 -10.00
CA ALA A 145 -14.44 -2.76 -11.37
C ALA A 145 -12.92 -2.46 -11.41
N TYR A 146 -12.31 -2.78 -12.53
CA TYR A 146 -11.03 -2.18 -12.90
C TYR A 146 -11.08 -1.65 -14.33
N TRP A 147 -10.20 -0.73 -14.65
CA TRP A 147 -10.06 -0.14 -15.98
C TRP A 147 -8.66 -0.43 -16.51
N LYS A 148 -8.60 -0.85 -17.76
CA LYS A 148 -7.34 -0.94 -18.51
C LYS A 148 -7.35 0.14 -19.60
N ASN A 149 -6.47 1.13 -19.49
CA ASN A 149 -6.39 2.27 -20.42
C ASN A 149 -7.77 2.94 -20.63
N GLY A 150 -8.55 3.13 -19.57
CA GLY A 150 -9.88 3.71 -19.61
C GLY A 150 -11.03 2.75 -19.98
N SER A 151 -10.73 1.51 -20.39
CA SER A 151 -11.75 0.51 -20.73
C SER A 151 -12.14 -0.28 -19.47
N PRO A 152 -13.42 -0.25 -19.04
CA PRO A 152 -13.86 -0.90 -17.81
C PRO A 152 -13.99 -2.43 -17.97
N VAL A 153 -13.69 -3.14 -16.87
CA VAL A 153 -13.99 -4.54 -16.67
C VAL A 153 -14.76 -4.66 -15.36
N ASP A 154 -16.03 -5.05 -15.46
CA ASP A 154 -16.91 -5.26 -14.31
C ASP A 154 -16.54 -6.58 -13.61
N LEU A 155 -16.36 -6.53 -12.31
CA LEU A 155 -16.04 -7.68 -11.47
C LEU A 155 -17.26 -8.26 -10.74
N THR A 156 -18.36 -7.53 -10.70
CA THR A 156 -19.58 -7.93 -10.00
C THR A 156 -20.53 -8.77 -10.85
N MET A 157 -20.45 -8.66 -12.18
CA MET A 157 -21.34 -9.38 -13.12
C MET A 157 -21.22 -10.92 -13.03
N GLY A 158 -20.12 -11.45 -12.46
CA GLY A 158 -19.92 -12.90 -12.25
C GLY A 158 -20.43 -13.43 -10.91
N GLY A 159 -20.85 -12.57 -9.99
CA GLY A 159 -21.23 -12.93 -8.60
C GLY A 159 -22.65 -13.52 -8.46
N GLY A 160 -23.48 -13.49 -9.52
CA GLY A 160 -24.87 -13.92 -9.47
C GLY A 160 -25.77 -12.97 -8.65
N PRO A 161 -27.06 -13.29 -8.49
CA PRO A 161 -28.03 -12.43 -7.78
C PRO A 161 -27.78 -12.33 -6.25
N SER A 162 -26.69 -12.91 -5.76
CA SER A 162 -26.39 -13.07 -4.32
C SER A 162 -25.52 -11.99 -3.72
N VAL A 163 -25.08 -10.98 -4.50
CA VAL A 163 -24.15 -9.93 -4.05
C VAL A 163 -24.92 -8.63 -3.95
N SER A 164 -24.97 -8.05 -2.74
CA SER A 164 -25.60 -6.74 -2.49
C SER A 164 -24.64 -5.58 -2.63
N TRP A 165 -23.36 -5.82 -2.31
CA TRP A 165 -22.31 -4.81 -2.31
C TRP A 165 -20.92 -5.42 -2.53
N ALA A 166 -20.10 -4.80 -3.40
CA ALA A 166 -18.73 -5.20 -3.63
C ALA A 166 -17.77 -4.00 -3.52
N THR A 167 -16.61 -4.23 -2.96
CA THR A 167 -15.55 -3.22 -2.76
C THR A 167 -14.22 -3.74 -3.27
N VAL A 168 -13.51 -2.92 -4.03
CA VAL A 168 -12.12 -3.14 -4.44
C VAL A 168 -11.19 -2.36 -3.53
N THR A 169 -10.10 -2.98 -3.09
CA THR A 169 -9.12 -2.37 -2.20
C THR A 169 -7.70 -2.32 -2.78
N SER A 170 -7.36 -3.27 -3.66
CA SER A 170 -5.99 -3.37 -4.20
C SER A 170 -5.98 -4.14 -5.50
N MET A 171 -4.91 -3.96 -6.27
CA MET A 171 -4.68 -4.66 -7.53
C MET A 171 -3.21 -5.05 -7.68
N ALA A 172 -2.95 -6.14 -8.40
CA ALA A 172 -1.64 -6.55 -8.87
C ALA A 172 -1.70 -6.98 -10.33
N VAL A 173 -0.63 -6.78 -11.08
CA VAL A 173 -0.49 -7.24 -12.47
C VAL A 173 0.78 -8.05 -12.59
N SER A 174 0.69 -9.25 -13.14
CA SER A 174 1.83 -10.14 -13.38
C SER A 174 1.76 -10.70 -14.81
N GLY A 175 2.67 -10.27 -15.67
CA GLY A 175 2.59 -10.55 -17.10
C GLY A 175 1.32 -9.98 -17.71
N THR A 176 0.46 -10.85 -18.23
CA THR A 176 -0.87 -10.49 -18.78
C THR A 176 -2.00 -10.66 -17.77
N ASP A 177 -1.74 -11.28 -16.62
CA ASP A 177 -2.77 -11.55 -15.62
C ASP A 177 -3.01 -10.34 -14.72
N VAL A 178 -4.28 -10.00 -14.53
CA VAL A 178 -4.75 -8.95 -13.64
C VAL A 178 -5.40 -9.58 -12.42
N TYR A 179 -4.96 -9.18 -11.25
CA TYR A 179 -5.49 -9.62 -9.96
C TYR A 179 -6.06 -8.41 -9.24
N VAL A 180 -7.33 -8.45 -8.90
CA VAL A 180 -8.02 -7.40 -8.13
C VAL A 180 -8.49 -8.00 -6.83
N ALA A 181 -8.25 -7.36 -5.72
CA ALA A 181 -8.62 -7.85 -4.39
C ALA A 181 -9.64 -6.94 -3.72
N GLY A 182 -10.47 -7.55 -2.88
CA GLY A 182 -11.52 -6.85 -2.17
C GLY A 182 -12.46 -7.80 -1.42
N TYR A 183 -13.69 -7.39 -1.25
CA TYR A 183 -14.71 -8.20 -0.56
C TYR A 183 -16.10 -7.89 -1.11
N GLU A 184 -17.01 -8.86 -0.92
CA GLU A 184 -18.42 -8.74 -1.27
C GLU A 184 -19.29 -9.04 -0.06
N GLU A 185 -20.40 -8.34 0.07
CA GLU A 185 -21.40 -8.62 1.08
C GLU A 185 -22.31 -9.78 0.62
N ASN A 186 -22.46 -10.81 1.44
CA ASN A 186 -23.37 -11.93 1.20
C ASN A 186 -24.78 -11.69 1.78
N TYR A 187 -25.72 -12.57 1.52
CA TYR A 187 -27.08 -12.48 2.06
C TYR A 187 -27.18 -12.52 3.59
N GLY A 188 -26.15 -13.00 4.28
CA GLY A 188 -26.04 -12.99 5.74
C GLY A 188 -25.55 -11.66 6.30
N ASN A 189 -25.33 -10.65 5.45
CA ASN A 189 -24.72 -9.36 5.77
C ASN A 189 -23.28 -9.48 6.30
N TYR A 190 -22.56 -10.52 5.86
CA TYR A 190 -21.13 -10.66 6.13
C TYR A 190 -20.31 -10.30 4.91
N TYR A 191 -19.18 -9.65 5.12
CA TYR A 191 -18.19 -9.37 4.08
C TYR A 191 -17.32 -10.59 3.84
N VAL A 192 -17.36 -11.09 2.60
CA VAL A 192 -16.61 -12.26 2.12
C VAL A 192 -15.37 -11.79 1.39
N ALA A 193 -14.21 -12.13 1.92
CA ALA A 193 -12.92 -11.83 1.30
C ALA A 193 -12.75 -12.57 -0.02
N LYS A 194 -12.31 -11.85 -1.07
CA LYS A 194 -12.07 -12.41 -2.42
C LYS A 194 -10.92 -11.71 -3.12
N TYR A 195 -10.43 -12.37 -4.15
CA TYR A 195 -9.77 -11.68 -5.26
C TYR A 195 -10.34 -12.18 -6.59
N TRP A 196 -10.22 -11.40 -7.63
CA TRP A 196 -10.60 -11.75 -9.00
C TRP A 196 -9.34 -11.87 -9.83
N LYS A 197 -9.14 -13.02 -10.48
CA LYS A 197 -8.09 -13.22 -11.48
C LYS A 197 -8.70 -13.11 -12.87
N ASN A 198 -8.32 -12.08 -13.63
CA ASN A 198 -8.87 -11.82 -14.97
C ASN A 198 -10.42 -11.80 -14.97
N GLY A 199 -11.03 -11.20 -13.93
CA GLY A 199 -12.46 -11.13 -13.73
C GLY A 199 -13.11 -12.35 -13.06
N ASN A 200 -12.38 -13.47 -12.88
CA ASN A 200 -12.91 -14.68 -12.23
C ASN A 200 -12.69 -14.64 -10.71
N PRO A 201 -13.76 -14.74 -9.89
CA PRO A 201 -13.65 -14.61 -8.43
C PRO A 201 -13.05 -15.86 -7.78
N VAL A 202 -12.23 -15.64 -6.76
CA VAL A 202 -11.67 -16.65 -5.85
C VAL A 202 -11.96 -16.21 -4.42
N SER A 203 -12.78 -16.97 -3.69
CA SER A 203 -13.12 -16.69 -2.30
C SER A 203 -11.97 -17.09 -1.36
N LEU A 204 -11.72 -16.27 -0.34
CA LEU A 204 -10.70 -16.46 0.68
C LEU A 204 -11.28 -16.70 2.07
N SER A 205 -12.57 -16.39 2.28
CA SER A 205 -13.30 -16.68 3.51
C SER A 205 -14.63 -17.36 3.20
N ASP A 206 -15.23 -17.99 4.21
CA ASP A 206 -16.47 -18.76 4.11
C ASP A 206 -17.75 -17.92 4.26
N GLY A 207 -17.60 -16.64 4.61
CA GLY A 207 -18.72 -15.72 4.77
C GLY A 207 -19.52 -15.89 6.07
N THR A 208 -18.93 -16.53 7.08
CA THR A 208 -19.55 -16.66 8.43
C THR A 208 -19.12 -15.52 9.36
N LYS A 209 -18.10 -14.76 8.97
CA LYS A 209 -17.56 -13.58 9.66
C LYS A 209 -17.23 -12.49 8.66
N ASN A 210 -17.19 -11.24 9.13
CA ASN A 210 -16.68 -10.13 8.32
C ASN A 210 -15.19 -10.29 8.10
N THR A 211 -14.79 -10.46 6.83
CA THR A 211 -13.39 -10.58 6.42
C THR A 211 -13.10 -9.53 5.35
N TYR A 212 -12.15 -8.66 5.65
CA TYR A 212 -11.77 -7.53 4.82
C TYR A 212 -10.41 -7.76 4.20
N ILE A 213 -10.32 -7.51 2.91
CA ILE A 213 -9.04 -7.49 2.17
C ILE A 213 -8.56 -6.05 2.02
N THR A 214 -7.27 -5.86 2.19
CA THR A 214 -6.61 -4.55 2.10
C THR A 214 -5.59 -4.47 0.99
N SER A 215 -4.91 -5.58 0.66
CA SER A 215 -3.81 -5.56 -0.30
C SER A 215 -3.58 -6.93 -0.95
N ILE A 216 -3.08 -6.92 -2.19
CA ILE A 216 -2.68 -8.12 -2.94
C ILE A 216 -1.31 -7.92 -3.56
N ALA A 217 -0.49 -8.98 -3.55
CA ALA A 217 0.78 -9.05 -4.25
C ALA A 217 0.90 -10.39 -4.97
N VAL A 218 1.62 -10.41 -6.08
CA VAL A 218 1.90 -11.64 -6.86
C VAL A 218 3.40 -11.78 -7.05
N ALA A 219 3.93 -12.95 -6.74
CA ALA A 219 5.34 -13.27 -6.93
C ALA A 219 5.46 -14.62 -7.65
N GLY A 220 5.93 -14.60 -8.91
CA GLY A 220 5.86 -15.77 -9.78
C GLY A 220 4.41 -16.23 -9.97
N ASN A 221 4.12 -17.46 -9.56
CA ASN A 221 2.77 -18.04 -9.61
C ASN A 221 2.00 -17.92 -8.29
N ASP A 222 2.65 -17.42 -7.24
CA ASP A 222 2.03 -17.34 -5.91
C ASP A 222 1.28 -16.01 -5.73
N VAL A 223 0.05 -16.10 -5.22
CA VAL A 223 -0.82 -14.98 -4.89
C VAL A 223 -0.83 -14.79 -3.37
N TYR A 224 -0.54 -13.59 -2.94
CA TYR A 224 -0.53 -13.19 -1.52
C TYR A 224 -1.54 -12.09 -1.31
N VAL A 225 -2.42 -12.26 -0.32
CA VAL A 225 -3.49 -11.31 -0.02
C VAL A 225 -3.44 -10.98 1.47
N ALA A 226 -3.40 -9.71 1.84
CA ALA A 226 -3.46 -9.28 3.24
C ALA A 226 -4.83 -8.72 3.59
N GLY A 227 -5.17 -8.80 4.87
CA GLY A 227 -6.42 -8.27 5.40
C GLY A 227 -6.60 -8.57 6.88
N TYR A 228 -7.85 -8.54 7.32
CA TYR A 228 -8.22 -8.85 8.70
C TYR A 228 -9.64 -9.43 8.76
N GLU A 229 -9.94 -10.11 9.85
CA GLU A 229 -11.24 -10.74 10.13
C GLU A 229 -11.75 -10.30 11.48
N GLU A 230 -13.03 -9.98 11.57
CA GLU A 230 -13.70 -9.67 12.83
C GLU A 230 -14.00 -10.95 13.60
N GLU A 231 -13.61 -11.00 14.86
CA GLU A 231 -13.97 -12.06 15.78
C GLU A 231 -15.30 -11.76 16.50
N VAL A 232 -15.94 -12.78 17.04
CA VAL A 232 -17.20 -12.66 17.80
C VAL A 232 -17.05 -11.68 18.98
N SER A 233 -15.84 -11.49 19.49
CA SER A 233 -15.51 -10.50 20.53
C SER A 233 -15.54 -9.04 20.07
N GLY A 234 -15.70 -8.80 18.75
CA GLY A 234 -15.55 -7.49 18.13
C GLY A 234 -14.10 -7.05 17.91
N MET A 235 -13.12 -7.91 18.25
CA MET A 235 -11.72 -7.69 17.94
C MET A 235 -11.42 -8.10 16.51
N THR A 236 -10.39 -7.52 15.89
CA THR A 236 -9.92 -7.94 14.54
C THR A 236 -8.60 -8.70 14.65
N VAL A 237 -8.45 -9.69 13.79
CA VAL A 237 -7.22 -10.48 13.62
C VAL A 237 -6.58 -10.11 12.30
N ALA A 238 -5.37 -9.57 12.34
CA ALA A 238 -4.57 -9.35 11.15
C ALA A 238 -4.14 -10.69 10.54
N LYS A 239 -4.31 -10.82 9.21
CA LYS A 239 -4.12 -12.08 8.48
C LYS A 239 -3.49 -11.81 7.11
N TYR A 240 -2.92 -12.87 6.53
CA TYR A 240 -2.70 -12.94 5.09
C TYR A 240 -3.01 -14.35 4.57
N TRP A 241 -3.24 -14.46 3.29
CA TRP A 241 -3.45 -15.73 2.57
C TRP A 241 -2.34 -15.89 1.52
N LYS A 242 -1.77 -17.08 1.45
CA LYS A 242 -0.88 -17.48 0.36
C LYS A 242 -1.58 -18.57 -0.44
N ASN A 243 -1.94 -18.30 -1.71
CA ASN A 243 -2.67 -19.24 -2.57
C ASN A 243 -3.94 -19.80 -1.88
N GLY A 244 -4.68 -18.95 -1.16
CA GLY A 244 -5.87 -19.32 -0.39
C GLY A 244 -5.57 -19.94 0.99
N ASN A 245 -4.32 -20.28 1.33
CA ASN A 245 -3.97 -20.79 2.65
C ASN A 245 -3.79 -19.65 3.64
N LEU A 246 -4.58 -19.68 4.72
CA LEU A 246 -4.63 -18.65 5.75
C LEU A 246 -3.40 -18.70 6.67
N VAL A 247 -2.85 -17.51 6.98
CA VAL A 247 -1.82 -17.30 8.00
C VAL A 247 -2.27 -16.16 8.93
N ASN A 248 -2.42 -16.44 10.21
CA ASN A 248 -2.71 -15.43 11.22
C ASN A 248 -1.43 -14.68 11.60
N LEU A 249 -1.49 -13.35 11.65
CA LEU A 249 -0.40 -12.49 12.08
C LEU A 249 -0.54 -12.10 13.55
N THR A 250 -1.77 -12.10 14.07
CA THR A 250 -2.08 -11.81 15.49
C THR A 250 -3.05 -12.84 16.06
N GLY A 251 -3.17 -12.88 17.39
CA GLY A 251 -3.97 -13.91 18.09
C GLY A 251 -5.40 -13.50 18.46
N GLY A 252 -5.87 -12.29 18.08
CA GLY A 252 -7.25 -11.84 18.36
C GLY A 252 -7.49 -11.37 19.80
N SER A 253 -6.44 -11.23 20.62
CA SER A 253 -6.53 -10.63 21.97
C SER A 253 -6.55 -9.11 21.94
N THR A 254 -6.14 -8.52 20.81
CA THR A 254 -6.08 -7.09 20.54
C THR A 254 -6.66 -6.82 19.17
N TYR A 255 -7.06 -5.57 18.94
CA TYR A 255 -7.51 -5.13 17.61
C TYR A 255 -6.31 -4.95 16.71
N ALA A 256 -6.25 -5.64 15.57
CA ALA A 256 -5.13 -5.56 14.65
C ALA A 256 -5.59 -5.64 13.18
N GLU A 257 -4.95 -4.87 12.31
CA GLU A 257 -5.20 -4.89 10.89
C GLU A 257 -3.89 -5.02 10.10
N ALA A 258 -3.89 -5.89 9.10
CA ALA A 258 -2.89 -5.89 8.02
C ALA A 258 -3.38 -4.95 6.92
N THR A 259 -2.53 -4.04 6.45
CA THR A 259 -2.90 -2.94 5.53
C THR A 259 -2.27 -3.07 4.15
N SER A 260 -1.10 -3.71 4.05
CA SER A 260 -0.37 -3.85 2.79
C SER A 260 0.54 -5.07 2.82
N ILE A 261 0.72 -5.73 1.69
CA ILE A 261 1.58 -6.90 1.53
C ILE A 261 2.51 -6.76 0.35
N THR A 262 3.76 -7.17 0.50
CA THR A 262 4.73 -7.30 -0.58
C THR A 262 5.60 -8.53 -0.38
N VAL A 263 6.23 -9.00 -1.45
CA VAL A 263 7.11 -10.17 -1.44
C VAL A 263 8.45 -9.79 -2.07
N SER A 264 9.54 -10.19 -1.44
CA SER A 264 10.89 -10.01 -1.98
C SER A 264 11.66 -11.33 -1.84
N GLY A 265 12.02 -11.95 -2.95
CA GLY A 265 12.53 -13.32 -2.96
C GLY A 265 11.51 -14.28 -2.38
N THR A 266 11.87 -14.95 -1.29
CA THR A 266 10.99 -15.88 -0.55
C THR A 266 10.32 -15.24 0.66
N ASP A 267 10.72 -14.02 1.02
CA ASP A 267 10.24 -13.33 2.21
C ASP A 267 8.94 -12.57 1.94
N VAL A 268 7.98 -12.75 2.84
CA VAL A 268 6.68 -12.06 2.86
C VAL A 268 6.72 -10.93 3.89
N TYR A 269 6.35 -9.73 3.47
CA TYR A 269 6.31 -8.55 4.32
C TYR A 269 4.89 -8.00 4.34
N VAL A 270 4.32 -7.81 5.52
CA VAL A 270 2.97 -7.28 5.71
C VAL A 270 3.05 -6.07 6.63
N ALA A 271 2.59 -4.90 6.18
CA ALA A 271 2.44 -3.72 7.04
C ALA A 271 1.09 -3.73 7.73
N GLY A 272 1.00 -3.03 8.86
CA GLY A 272 -0.23 -2.86 9.59
C GLY A 272 -0.06 -2.18 10.94
N TYR A 273 -1.02 -2.37 11.81
CA TYR A 273 -1.01 -1.81 13.15
C TYR A 273 -1.77 -2.69 14.13
N GLU A 274 -1.50 -2.50 15.41
CA GLU A 274 -2.16 -3.20 16.50
C GLU A 274 -2.47 -2.21 17.61
N TYR A 275 -3.67 -2.30 18.16
CA TYR A 275 -4.09 -1.48 19.28
C TYR A 275 -3.48 -2.03 20.58
N SER A 276 -2.84 -1.18 21.37
CA SER A 276 -2.19 -1.56 22.62
C SER A 276 -3.01 -1.25 23.86
N GLY A 277 -4.17 -0.62 23.74
CA GLY A 277 -5.06 -0.32 24.86
C GLY A 277 -6.40 0.30 24.49
N TYR A 278 -7.41 0.00 25.31
CA TYR A 278 -8.71 0.65 25.30
C TYR A 278 -8.96 1.33 26.63
N VAL A 279 -9.38 2.58 26.62
CA VAL A 279 -9.92 3.28 27.78
C VAL A 279 -11.35 3.65 27.47
N ASN A 280 -12.32 3.12 28.27
CA ASN A 280 -13.76 3.34 28.08
C ASN A 280 -14.28 2.98 26.68
N GLY A 281 -13.74 1.92 26.05
CA GLY A 281 -14.15 1.49 24.71
C GLY A 281 -13.58 2.33 23.56
N VAL A 282 -12.76 3.33 23.84
CA VAL A 282 -12.03 4.12 22.84
C VAL A 282 -10.61 3.58 22.73
N ALA A 283 -10.19 3.25 21.52
CA ALA A 283 -8.80 2.88 21.23
C ALA A 283 -7.89 4.05 21.57
N THR A 284 -7.02 3.85 22.57
CA THR A 284 -6.20 4.95 23.07
C THR A 284 -4.85 5.05 22.40
N VAL A 285 -4.34 3.94 21.85
CA VAL A 285 -3.02 3.93 21.20
C VAL A 285 -2.92 2.80 20.19
N THR A 286 -2.37 3.08 19.02
CA THR A 286 -2.00 2.08 18.00
C THR A 286 -0.50 2.07 17.78
N ALA A 287 0.09 0.88 17.71
CA ALA A 287 1.48 0.71 17.29
C ALA A 287 1.54 0.35 15.80
N ALA A 288 2.17 1.20 15.01
CA ALA A 288 2.52 0.86 13.64
C ALA A 288 3.60 -0.22 13.64
N LYS A 289 3.44 -1.22 12.79
CA LYS A 289 4.36 -2.36 12.65
C LYS A 289 4.36 -2.95 11.25
N TYR A 290 5.29 -3.84 11.01
CA TYR A 290 5.19 -4.79 9.91
C TYR A 290 5.54 -6.19 10.43
N TRP A 291 5.13 -7.21 9.69
CA TRP A 291 5.52 -8.61 9.94
C TRP A 291 6.38 -9.07 8.78
N LYS A 292 7.54 -9.68 9.10
CA LYS A 292 8.38 -10.40 8.14
C LYS A 292 8.21 -11.89 8.38
N ASN A 293 7.65 -12.61 7.42
CA ASN A 293 7.36 -14.06 7.55
C ASN A 293 6.55 -14.38 8.82
N GLY A 294 5.58 -13.51 9.17
CA GLY A 294 4.76 -13.64 10.38
C GLY A 294 5.41 -13.13 11.67
N ILE A 295 6.69 -12.74 11.66
CA ILE A 295 7.40 -12.21 12.83
C ILE A 295 7.21 -10.68 12.89
N PRO A 296 6.64 -10.12 13.99
CA PRO A 296 6.36 -8.70 14.08
C PRO A 296 7.62 -7.86 14.32
N VAL A 297 7.68 -6.70 13.67
CA VAL A 297 8.68 -5.65 13.86
C VAL A 297 7.95 -4.34 14.13
N ASN A 298 8.13 -3.77 15.32
CA ASN A 298 7.50 -2.52 15.70
C ASN A 298 8.21 -1.32 15.03
N LEU A 299 7.43 -0.41 14.48
CA LEU A 299 7.87 0.86 13.90
C LEU A 299 7.71 2.02 14.88
N THR A 300 6.76 1.90 15.81
CA THR A 300 6.50 2.86 16.88
C THR A 300 6.40 2.15 18.22
N ASN A 301 6.56 2.89 19.30
CA ASN A 301 6.51 2.35 20.65
C ASN A 301 5.11 2.26 21.26
N GLY A 302 4.06 2.63 20.50
CA GLY A 302 2.69 2.61 20.96
C GLY A 302 2.34 3.70 22.00
N SER A 303 3.08 4.80 22.07
CA SER A 303 2.76 5.94 22.93
C SER A 303 1.82 6.96 22.30
N LYS A 304 1.61 6.86 21.00
CA LYS A 304 0.75 7.72 20.16
C LYS A 304 0.01 6.86 19.14
N LEU A 305 -1.09 7.37 18.61
CA LEU A 305 -1.76 6.72 17.49
C LEU A 305 -0.84 6.73 16.25
N ALA A 306 -0.55 5.55 15.71
CA ALA A 306 0.28 5.39 14.52
C ALA A 306 -0.22 4.24 13.66
N GLN A 307 -0.19 4.40 12.34
CA GLN A 307 -0.59 3.37 11.40
C GLN A 307 0.46 3.24 10.30
N ALA A 308 0.89 2.02 10.02
CA ALA A 308 1.59 1.65 8.80
C ALA A 308 0.53 1.33 7.73
N ARG A 309 0.66 1.92 6.54
CA ARG A 309 -0.37 1.85 5.48
C ARG A 309 0.09 1.14 4.23
N SER A 310 1.37 1.23 3.90
CA SER A 310 1.94 0.63 2.68
C SER A 310 3.36 0.18 2.92
N ILE A 311 3.78 -0.92 2.30
CA ILE A 311 5.11 -1.49 2.43
C ILE A 311 5.71 -1.81 1.07
N ALA A 312 6.98 -1.49 0.89
CA ALA A 312 7.78 -1.85 -0.28
C ALA A 312 9.19 -2.27 0.15
N VAL A 313 9.84 -3.12 -0.64
CA VAL A 313 11.17 -3.66 -0.36
C VAL A 313 12.08 -3.47 -1.57
N SER A 314 13.30 -3.01 -1.34
CA SER A 314 14.35 -2.92 -2.36
C SER A 314 15.65 -3.51 -1.83
N GLY A 315 16.09 -4.62 -2.42
CA GLY A 315 17.20 -5.40 -1.86
C GLY A 315 16.85 -5.89 -0.45
N ASN A 316 17.66 -5.49 0.53
CA ASN A 316 17.44 -5.82 1.95
C ASN A 316 16.69 -4.72 2.71
N ASP A 317 16.43 -3.57 2.07
CA ASP A 317 15.82 -2.43 2.72
C ASP A 317 14.29 -2.48 2.65
N VAL A 318 13.66 -2.32 3.81
CA VAL A 318 12.20 -2.28 4.00
C VAL A 318 11.77 -0.83 4.17
N TYR A 319 10.81 -0.39 3.36
CA TYR A 319 10.22 0.93 3.41
C TYR A 319 8.73 0.81 3.74
N VAL A 320 8.30 1.46 4.81
CA VAL A 320 6.90 1.45 5.24
C VAL A 320 6.39 2.88 5.29
N ALA A 321 5.35 3.21 4.56
CA ALA A 321 4.68 4.51 4.64
C ALA A 321 3.49 4.45 5.60
N GLY A 322 3.22 5.59 6.24
CA GLY A 322 2.10 5.73 7.17
C GLY A 322 2.12 7.09 7.87
N TYR A 323 1.54 7.14 9.03
CA TYR A 323 1.46 8.37 9.82
C TYR A 323 1.48 8.07 11.32
N GLU A 324 1.83 9.09 12.09
CA GLU A 324 1.80 9.06 13.55
C GLU A 324 1.24 10.37 14.08
N GLU A 325 0.50 10.30 15.16
CA GLU A 325 -0.06 11.47 15.84
C GLU A 325 1.05 12.45 16.27
N LYS A 326 0.84 13.76 16.09
CA LYS A 326 1.81 14.80 16.47
C LYS A 326 2.10 14.76 17.96
N THR A 327 1.03 14.79 18.74
CA THR A 327 1.06 14.75 20.20
C THR A 327 -0.02 13.77 20.65
N ALA A 328 0.25 12.94 21.64
CA ALA A 328 -0.72 11.97 22.13
C ALA A 328 -2.06 12.65 22.49
N GLY A 329 -3.16 12.14 21.91
CA GLY A 329 -4.51 12.67 22.09
C GLY A 329 -4.83 13.92 21.27
N SER A 330 -3.96 14.36 20.35
CA SER A 330 -4.22 15.51 19.49
C SER A 330 -5.13 15.21 18.29
N TYR A 331 -5.23 13.94 17.90
CA TYR A 331 -5.91 13.48 16.67
C TYR A 331 -5.47 14.19 15.39
N THR A 332 -4.29 14.81 15.42
CA THR A 332 -3.61 15.40 14.26
C THR A 332 -2.35 14.59 13.93
N TYR A 333 -2.13 14.32 12.67
CA TYR A 333 -1.15 13.33 12.24
C TYR A 333 -0.04 13.95 11.41
N VAL A 334 1.12 13.28 11.40
CA VAL A 334 2.28 13.59 10.55
C VAL A 334 2.57 12.39 9.67
N ALA A 335 2.60 12.62 8.36
CA ALA A 335 3.05 11.64 7.39
C ALA A 335 4.52 11.26 7.63
N LYS A 336 4.79 9.97 7.56
CA LYS A 336 6.12 9.38 7.71
C LYS A 336 6.33 8.25 6.73
N TYR A 337 7.58 7.94 6.46
CA TYR A 337 7.95 6.58 6.13
C TYR A 337 9.06 6.10 7.07
N TRP A 338 9.15 4.80 7.26
CA TRP A 338 10.23 4.16 8.03
C TRP A 338 11.10 3.37 7.06
N LYS A 339 12.41 3.62 7.07
CA LYS A 339 13.40 2.79 6.38
C LYS A 339 14.07 1.90 7.42
N ASN A 340 13.88 0.58 7.32
CA ASN A 340 14.42 -0.41 8.27
C ASN A 340 14.09 -0.04 9.74
N GLY A 341 12.86 0.45 9.98
CA GLY A 341 12.41 0.89 11.30
C GLY A 341 12.80 2.33 11.69
N THR A 342 13.71 2.99 10.96
CA THR A 342 14.10 4.38 11.21
C THR A 342 13.08 5.34 10.57
N PRO A 343 12.43 6.23 11.33
CA PRO A 343 11.42 7.14 10.80
C PRO A 343 12.03 8.31 10.02
N VAL A 344 11.40 8.65 8.89
CA VAL A 344 11.64 9.86 8.10
C VAL A 344 10.34 10.65 8.05
N ILE A 345 10.36 11.88 8.57
CA ILE A 345 9.20 12.78 8.58
C ILE A 345 9.00 13.36 7.17
N LEU A 346 7.77 13.32 6.68
CA LEU A 346 7.42 13.75 5.33
C LEU A 346 6.70 15.10 5.27
N GLY A 347 6.19 15.59 6.37
CA GLY A 347 5.43 16.82 6.40
C GLY A 347 6.27 18.02 6.86
N ASP A 348 6.03 19.20 6.31
CA ASP A 348 6.38 20.44 6.99
C ASP A 348 5.35 20.70 8.09
N VAL A 349 5.67 20.19 9.29
CA VAL A 349 4.80 20.26 10.47
C VAL A 349 4.51 21.68 10.94
N SER A 350 5.29 22.67 10.43
CA SER A 350 5.07 24.10 10.73
C SER A 350 4.05 24.72 9.78
N LYS A 351 3.91 24.19 8.56
CA LYS A 351 3.05 24.74 7.51
C LYS A 351 1.67 24.10 7.47
N TYR A 352 1.60 22.78 7.71
CA TYR A 352 0.35 22.03 7.59
C TYR A 352 -0.13 21.54 8.95
N SER A 353 -1.44 21.67 9.20
CA SER A 353 -2.06 21.19 10.45
C SER A 353 -2.00 19.66 10.54
N GLU A 354 -2.13 18.97 9.41
CA GLU A 354 -2.14 17.50 9.31
C GLU A 354 -1.48 17.04 8.01
N SER A 355 -0.91 15.82 8.04
CA SER A 355 -0.50 15.09 6.84
C SER A 355 -0.59 13.58 7.09
N LYS A 356 -1.00 12.80 6.06
CA LYS A 356 -1.03 11.34 6.09
C LYS A 356 -0.44 10.76 4.83
N ALA A 357 0.28 9.65 4.96
CA ALA A 357 0.84 8.87 3.87
C ALA A 357 0.10 7.54 3.74
N TYR A 358 -0.29 7.17 2.52
CA TYR A 358 -1.08 5.96 2.26
C TYR A 358 -0.40 4.96 1.35
N ALA A 359 0.49 5.39 0.47
CA ALA A 359 1.18 4.51 -0.45
C ALA A 359 2.68 4.82 -0.52
N VAL A 360 3.51 3.80 -0.71
CA VAL A 360 4.94 3.91 -1.01
C VAL A 360 5.28 3.17 -2.28
N PHE A 361 6.11 3.77 -3.12
CA PHE A 361 6.61 3.21 -4.35
C PHE A 361 8.11 3.48 -4.48
N LEU A 362 8.87 2.49 -4.94
CA LEU A 362 10.32 2.55 -5.06
C LEU A 362 10.72 2.46 -6.54
N VAL A 363 11.57 3.39 -6.97
CA VAL A 363 12.17 3.36 -8.32
C VAL A 363 13.66 3.04 -8.16
N LYS A 364 14.08 1.88 -8.67
CA LYS A 364 15.50 1.51 -8.71
C LYS A 364 16.25 2.45 -9.65
N LYS A 365 17.42 2.90 -9.23
CA LYS A 365 18.35 3.71 -10.04
C LYS A 365 19.26 2.84 -10.88
#